data_47fc2677c8c3077de0d41023ff1f5df8
#
_entry.id   47fc2677c8c3077de0d41023ff1f5df8
#
_cell.length_a   1.000
_cell.length_b   1.000
_cell.length_c   1.000
_cell.angle_alpha   90.00
_cell.angle_beta   90.00
_cell.angle_gamma   90.00
#
_symmetry.space_group_name_H-M   'P 1'
#
loop_
_entity.id
_entity.type
_entity.pdbx_description
1 polymer ?
#
loop_
_entity_poly.entity_id
_entity_poly.type
_entity_poly.pdbx_seq_one_letter_code
_entity_poly.pdbx_strand_id
1 'polypeptide(L)'
;MGRTAVVTGASSGIGKATAAALVTRGYRVIGTSRKPEGIEPDAQVPGVEYRALDLTDNASIAAFVAGLGEVDLLVNNAGESQAGPLAELPTDAVERLFRLNVLGPIALTQAVLPGMRERRYGRVVMVGSMIASFPMPYRSSYGATKAALKGFAVAARFEESPFGVWLTTVEPGQINTGLRERRTKYLDEGSPHTADFTRFIAKLDEAQGKGITADKVADTIVRAIEADRPQPLYAVGSNAPIMFGVRRLLPRTVLERLIARVHGLSR
;
A
#
# COMPACT_ATOMS: atom_id res chain seq x y z
N MET A 1 2.50 -17.10 24.15
CA MET A 1 3.21 -16.84 22.90
C MET A 1 2.81 -15.46 22.41
N GLY A 2 3.74 -14.71 21.82
CA GLY A 2 3.42 -13.38 21.23
C GLY A 2 2.50 -13.52 20.02
N ARG A 3 1.69 -12.48 19.73
CA ARG A 3 0.83 -12.42 18.54
C ARG A 3 1.63 -12.51 17.25
N THR A 4 1.08 -13.16 16.23
CA THR A 4 1.73 -13.35 14.92
C THR A 4 1.29 -12.29 13.94
N ALA A 5 2.26 -11.62 13.33
CA ALA A 5 2.08 -10.60 12.29
C ALA A 5 2.64 -11.07 10.95
N VAL A 6 1.86 -10.94 9.90
CA VAL A 6 2.31 -11.11 8.50
C VAL A 6 2.46 -9.73 7.87
N VAL A 7 3.64 -9.45 7.29
CA VAL A 7 3.92 -8.19 6.56
C VAL A 7 4.35 -8.52 5.14
N THR A 8 3.51 -8.19 4.16
CA THR A 8 3.86 -8.44 2.77
C THR A 8 4.84 -7.38 2.24
N GLY A 9 5.84 -7.82 1.45
CA GLY A 9 6.87 -6.93 0.91
C GLY A 9 7.79 -6.36 2.00
N ALA A 10 8.18 -7.18 2.97
CA ALA A 10 8.99 -6.77 4.12
C ALA A 10 10.49 -6.60 3.83
N SER A 11 10.95 -6.85 2.60
CA SER A 11 12.36 -6.72 2.21
C SER A 11 12.83 -5.28 2.04
N SER A 12 11.93 -4.31 1.94
CA SER A 12 12.31 -2.90 1.70
C SER A 12 11.25 -1.89 2.15
N GLY A 13 11.62 -0.61 2.22
CA GLY A 13 10.72 0.52 2.39
C GLY A 13 9.79 0.39 3.61
N ILE A 14 8.50 0.69 3.42
CA ILE A 14 7.49 0.68 4.48
C ILE A 14 7.34 -0.70 5.11
N GLY A 15 7.36 -1.78 4.30
CA GLY A 15 7.23 -3.15 4.81
C GLY A 15 8.38 -3.53 5.74
N LYS A 16 9.64 -3.20 5.36
CA LYS A 16 10.82 -3.42 6.21
C LYS A 16 10.72 -2.63 7.52
N ALA A 17 10.39 -1.34 7.45
CA ALA A 17 10.25 -0.50 8.63
C ALA A 17 9.10 -0.99 9.55
N THR A 18 7.97 -1.42 8.97
CA THR A 18 6.85 -1.98 9.73
C THR A 18 7.22 -3.30 10.40
N ALA A 19 7.91 -4.20 9.69
CA ALA A 19 8.36 -5.46 10.25
C ALA A 19 9.32 -5.23 11.44
N ALA A 20 10.28 -4.32 11.31
CA ALA A 20 11.18 -3.93 12.39
C ALA A 20 10.44 -3.36 13.60
N ALA A 21 9.50 -2.46 13.38
CA ALA A 21 8.69 -1.87 14.44
C ALA A 21 7.83 -2.90 15.18
N LEU A 22 7.33 -3.93 14.50
CA LEU A 22 6.55 -5.01 15.11
C LEU A 22 7.43 -5.98 15.91
N VAL A 23 8.62 -6.33 15.40
CA VAL A 23 9.60 -7.15 16.16
C VAL A 23 9.97 -6.46 17.48
N THR A 24 10.26 -5.15 17.44
CA THR A 24 10.58 -4.38 18.65
C THR A 24 9.45 -4.40 19.69
N ARG A 25 8.21 -4.61 19.27
CA ARG A 25 7.02 -4.72 20.14
C ARG A 25 6.70 -6.15 20.57
N GLY A 26 7.58 -7.10 20.28
CA GLY A 26 7.44 -8.49 20.72
C GLY A 26 6.48 -9.34 19.88
N TYR A 27 6.11 -8.89 18.68
CA TYR A 27 5.35 -9.72 17.74
C TYR A 27 6.27 -10.78 17.11
N ARG A 28 5.73 -11.98 16.87
CA ARG A 28 6.34 -12.90 15.91
C ARG A 28 6.03 -12.38 14.51
N VAL A 29 7.06 -12.00 13.76
CA VAL A 29 6.87 -11.38 12.44
C VAL A 29 7.27 -12.32 11.32
N ILE A 30 6.33 -12.59 10.41
CA ILE A 30 6.56 -13.26 9.13
C ILE A 30 6.57 -12.18 8.05
N GLY A 31 7.75 -11.91 7.52
CA GLY A 31 7.95 -10.99 6.40
C GLY A 31 7.93 -11.74 5.08
N THR A 32 7.30 -11.18 4.02
CA THR A 32 7.34 -11.85 2.73
C THR A 32 8.14 -11.10 1.68
N SER A 33 8.76 -11.87 0.79
CA SER A 33 9.41 -11.45 -0.44
C SER A 33 9.15 -12.50 -1.52
N ARG A 34 9.22 -12.12 -2.80
CA ARG A 34 9.18 -13.10 -3.91
C ARG A 34 10.37 -14.06 -3.88
N LYS A 35 11.53 -13.57 -3.44
CA LYS A 35 12.80 -14.29 -3.33
C LYS A 35 13.46 -13.95 -2.00
N PRO A 36 13.05 -14.58 -0.88
CA PRO A 36 13.61 -14.28 0.44
C PRO A 36 15.10 -14.64 0.53
N GLU A 37 15.56 -15.65 -0.20
CA GLU A 37 16.96 -16.06 -0.29
C GLU A 37 17.86 -15.02 -0.95
N GLY A 38 17.29 -14.11 -1.74
CA GLY A 38 18.01 -13.00 -2.37
C GLY A 38 18.04 -11.71 -1.54
N ILE A 39 17.58 -11.75 -0.29
CA ILE A 39 17.69 -10.59 0.61
C ILE A 39 19.06 -10.64 1.28
N GLU A 40 19.90 -9.66 0.94
CA GLU A 40 21.22 -9.55 1.55
C GLU A 40 21.14 -9.55 3.09
N PRO A 41 22.06 -10.21 3.80
CA PRO A 41 22.01 -10.33 5.26
C PRO A 41 21.85 -8.98 5.98
N ASP A 42 22.57 -7.95 5.53
CA ASP A 42 22.49 -6.59 6.09
C ASP A 42 21.17 -5.87 5.79
N ALA A 43 20.43 -6.36 4.79
CA ALA A 43 19.13 -5.84 4.45
C ALA A 43 18.00 -6.53 5.23
N GLN A 44 18.25 -7.68 5.84
CA GLN A 44 17.28 -8.38 6.67
C GLN A 44 17.04 -7.64 7.99
N VAL A 45 15.82 -7.77 8.50
CA VAL A 45 15.47 -7.27 9.84
C VAL A 45 15.68 -8.43 10.84
N PRO A 46 16.54 -8.28 11.84
CA PRO A 46 16.70 -9.31 12.87
C PRO A 46 15.37 -9.65 13.54
N GLY A 47 15.09 -10.95 13.73
CA GLY A 47 13.84 -11.42 14.32
C GLY A 47 12.65 -11.54 13.36
N VAL A 48 12.82 -11.22 12.08
CA VAL A 48 11.82 -11.47 11.04
C VAL A 48 12.07 -12.82 10.37
N GLU A 49 11.06 -13.67 10.35
CA GLU A 49 11.04 -14.90 9.56
C GLU A 49 10.63 -14.57 8.10
N TYR A 50 11.57 -14.62 7.17
CA TYR A 50 11.28 -14.34 5.77
C TYR A 50 10.76 -15.57 5.04
N ARG A 51 9.62 -15.42 4.32
CA ARG A 51 9.01 -16.49 3.51
C ARG A 51 8.72 -16.01 2.09
N ALA A 52 8.76 -16.96 1.14
CA ALA A 52 8.41 -16.69 -0.26
C ALA A 52 6.91 -16.44 -0.41
N LEU A 53 6.56 -15.39 -1.16
CA LEU A 53 5.18 -15.09 -1.56
C LEU A 53 5.19 -14.23 -2.82
N ASP A 54 4.57 -14.74 -3.88
CA ASP A 54 4.18 -13.96 -5.06
C ASP A 54 2.67 -13.74 -5.05
N LEU A 55 2.26 -12.50 -4.84
CA LEU A 55 0.84 -12.10 -4.81
C LEU A 55 0.18 -12.11 -6.21
N THR A 56 0.94 -12.31 -7.28
CA THR A 56 0.41 -12.46 -8.63
C THR A 56 0.07 -13.91 -8.97
N ASP A 57 0.51 -14.85 -8.15
CA ASP A 57 0.32 -16.30 -8.35
C ASP A 57 -0.56 -16.91 -7.24
N ASN A 58 -1.71 -17.43 -7.64
CA ASN A 58 -2.65 -18.08 -6.72
C ASN A 58 -2.07 -19.33 -6.06
N ALA A 59 -1.21 -20.08 -6.76
CA ALA A 59 -0.55 -21.26 -6.20
C ALA A 59 0.45 -20.87 -5.10
N SER A 60 1.21 -19.78 -5.32
CA SER A 60 2.11 -19.21 -4.32
C SER A 60 1.33 -18.74 -3.07
N ILE A 61 0.19 -18.07 -3.25
CA ILE A 61 -0.67 -17.64 -2.14
C ILE A 61 -1.18 -18.85 -1.35
N ALA A 62 -1.70 -19.87 -2.04
CA ALA A 62 -2.21 -21.09 -1.40
C ALA A 62 -1.13 -21.83 -0.60
N ALA A 63 0.07 -21.99 -1.18
CA ALA A 63 1.21 -22.63 -0.51
C ALA A 63 1.66 -21.83 0.72
N PHE A 64 1.71 -20.50 0.61
CA PHE A 64 2.05 -19.62 1.73
C PHE A 64 1.04 -19.75 2.88
N VAL A 65 -0.27 -19.70 2.57
CA VAL A 65 -1.34 -19.81 3.55
C VAL A 65 -1.33 -21.15 4.27
N ALA A 66 -1.11 -22.25 3.55
CA ALA A 66 -1.05 -23.59 4.14
C ALA A 66 0.03 -23.73 5.24
N GLY A 67 1.09 -22.93 5.17
CA GLY A 67 2.18 -22.93 6.16
C GLY A 67 2.07 -21.85 7.25
N LEU A 68 1.00 -21.03 7.28
CA LEU A 68 0.98 -19.85 8.15
C LEU A 68 0.69 -20.14 9.63
N GLY A 69 -0.19 -21.06 9.94
CA GLY A 69 -0.76 -21.20 11.28
C GLY A 69 -1.64 -19.99 11.66
N GLU A 70 -1.70 -19.66 12.94
CA GLU A 70 -2.52 -18.53 13.43
C GLU A 70 -1.91 -17.17 13.06
N VAL A 71 -2.73 -16.28 12.52
CA VAL A 71 -2.36 -14.90 12.14
C VAL A 71 -3.27 -13.93 12.88
N ASP A 72 -2.69 -13.03 13.65
CA ASP A 72 -3.40 -11.98 14.39
C ASP A 72 -3.41 -10.65 13.64
N LEU A 73 -2.33 -10.39 12.91
CA LEU A 73 -2.11 -9.15 12.17
C LEU A 73 -1.72 -9.47 10.73
N LEU A 74 -2.38 -8.81 9.77
CA LEU A 74 -1.98 -8.84 8.36
C LEU A 74 -1.75 -7.41 7.86
N VAL A 75 -0.52 -7.12 7.42
CA VAL A 75 -0.17 -5.86 6.76
C VAL A 75 0.04 -6.11 5.27
N ASN A 76 -0.97 -5.82 4.47
CA ASN A 76 -0.91 -5.84 3.02
C ASN A 76 -0.17 -4.59 2.51
N ASN A 77 1.15 -4.70 2.42
CA ASN A 77 2.03 -3.60 2.02
C ASN A 77 2.66 -3.80 0.64
N ALA A 78 2.91 -5.04 0.22
CA ALA A 78 3.51 -5.32 -1.08
C ALA A 78 2.73 -4.65 -2.21
N GLY A 79 3.44 -4.08 -3.17
CA GLY A 79 2.83 -3.43 -4.31
C GLY A 79 3.84 -2.79 -5.24
N GLU A 80 3.39 -2.49 -6.44
CA GLU A 80 4.15 -1.79 -7.47
C GLU A 80 3.46 -0.50 -7.86
N SER A 81 4.22 0.33 -8.56
CA SER A 81 3.77 1.64 -9.02
C SER A 81 4.07 1.79 -10.49
N GLN A 82 3.10 2.29 -11.26
CA GLN A 82 3.29 2.62 -12.67
C GLN A 82 2.73 4.02 -12.99
N ALA A 83 3.22 4.60 -14.08
CA ALA A 83 2.79 5.90 -14.59
C ALA A 83 2.82 5.88 -16.12
N GLY A 84 1.85 6.54 -16.73
CA GLY A 84 1.74 6.70 -18.18
C GLY A 84 0.40 7.34 -18.57
N PRO A 85 0.30 7.88 -19.79
CA PRO A 85 -0.99 8.25 -20.37
C PRO A 85 -1.89 7.01 -20.43
N LEU A 86 -3.18 7.14 -20.15
CA LEU A 86 -4.09 6.00 -20.10
C LEU A 86 -4.12 5.22 -21.43
N ALA A 87 -4.06 5.91 -22.55
CA ALA A 87 -4.11 5.32 -23.89
C ALA A 87 -2.84 4.51 -24.24
N GLU A 88 -1.75 4.73 -23.52
CA GLU A 88 -0.43 4.11 -23.78
C GLU A 88 -0.05 3.06 -22.73
N LEU A 89 -0.95 2.77 -21.77
CA LEU A 89 -0.74 1.72 -20.78
C LEU A 89 -1.03 0.36 -21.40
N PRO A 90 -0.06 -0.59 -21.44
CA PRO A 90 -0.33 -1.95 -21.87
C PRO A 90 -1.38 -2.62 -20.95
N THR A 91 -2.37 -3.28 -21.57
CA THR A 91 -3.47 -3.91 -20.81
C THR A 91 -2.96 -4.98 -19.85
N ASP A 92 -2.02 -5.81 -20.29
CA ASP A 92 -1.38 -6.84 -19.46
C ASP A 92 -0.62 -6.25 -18.25
N ALA A 93 0.01 -5.09 -18.42
CA ALA A 93 0.65 -4.38 -17.32
C ALA A 93 -0.37 -3.83 -16.30
N VAL A 94 -1.53 -3.37 -16.77
CA VAL A 94 -2.63 -2.96 -15.90
C VAL A 94 -3.21 -4.16 -15.15
N GLU A 95 -3.47 -5.27 -15.83
CA GLU A 95 -3.96 -6.51 -15.22
C GLU A 95 -2.98 -7.04 -14.17
N ARG A 96 -1.69 -7.10 -14.47
CA ARG A 96 -0.65 -7.52 -13.54
C ARG A 96 -0.61 -6.59 -12.31
N LEU A 97 -0.75 -5.29 -12.50
CA LEU A 97 -0.78 -4.33 -11.40
C LEU A 97 -2.00 -4.56 -10.50
N PHE A 98 -3.19 -4.80 -11.07
CA PHE A 98 -4.38 -5.14 -10.29
C PHE A 98 -4.23 -6.46 -9.55
N ARG A 99 -3.63 -7.46 -10.18
CA ARG A 99 -3.37 -8.75 -9.53
C ARG A 99 -2.48 -8.56 -8.30
N LEU A 100 -1.36 -7.84 -8.45
CA LEU A 100 -0.42 -7.60 -7.35
C LEU A 100 -0.99 -6.67 -6.26
N ASN A 101 -1.57 -5.54 -6.65
CA ASN A 101 -1.95 -4.50 -5.70
C ASN A 101 -3.34 -4.69 -5.08
N VAL A 102 -4.20 -5.52 -5.69
CA VAL A 102 -5.60 -5.69 -5.26
C VAL A 102 -5.94 -7.14 -5.00
N LEU A 103 -5.92 -7.99 -6.06
CA LEU A 103 -6.47 -9.34 -5.96
C LEU A 103 -5.66 -10.23 -5.03
N GLY A 104 -4.32 -10.18 -5.09
CA GLY A 104 -3.45 -10.91 -4.17
C GLY A 104 -3.66 -10.52 -2.70
N PRO A 105 -3.60 -9.23 -2.33
CA PRO A 105 -3.94 -8.78 -0.97
C PRO A 105 -5.33 -9.21 -0.50
N ILE A 106 -6.34 -9.18 -1.38
CA ILE A 106 -7.68 -9.64 -1.04
C ILE A 106 -7.72 -11.14 -0.80
N ALA A 107 -7.11 -11.95 -1.67
CA ALA A 107 -7.04 -13.40 -1.51
C ALA A 107 -6.33 -13.79 -0.19
N LEU A 108 -5.22 -13.14 0.13
CA LEU A 108 -4.52 -13.36 1.39
C LEU A 108 -5.37 -12.94 2.61
N THR A 109 -6.10 -11.83 2.50
CA THR A 109 -7.02 -11.38 3.54
C THR A 109 -8.14 -12.39 3.78
N GLN A 110 -8.79 -12.85 2.70
CA GLN A 110 -9.85 -13.87 2.76
C GLN A 110 -9.37 -15.15 3.46
N ALA A 111 -8.11 -15.54 3.24
CA ALA A 111 -7.55 -16.75 3.83
C ALA A 111 -7.33 -16.64 5.35
N VAL A 112 -7.04 -15.45 5.89
CA VAL A 112 -6.77 -15.28 7.33
C VAL A 112 -8.01 -14.89 8.14
N LEU A 113 -9.04 -14.32 7.51
CA LEU A 113 -10.25 -13.83 8.18
C LEU A 113 -10.99 -14.91 8.98
N PRO A 114 -11.19 -16.16 8.50
CA PRO A 114 -11.89 -17.19 9.27
C PRO A 114 -11.26 -17.42 10.66
N GLY A 115 -9.95 -17.64 10.72
CA GLY A 115 -9.25 -17.84 11.99
C GLY A 115 -9.27 -16.60 12.88
N MET A 116 -9.19 -15.39 12.31
CA MET A 116 -9.33 -14.15 13.08
C MET A 116 -10.74 -14.02 13.70
N ARG A 117 -11.80 -14.39 12.96
CA ARG A 117 -13.18 -14.38 13.47
C ARG A 117 -13.38 -15.38 14.61
N GLU A 118 -12.88 -16.60 14.47
CA GLU A 118 -12.95 -17.63 15.51
C GLU A 118 -12.32 -17.16 16.82
N ARG A 119 -11.15 -16.54 16.76
CA ARG A 119 -10.46 -15.98 17.93
C ARG A 119 -11.02 -14.63 18.38
N ARG A 120 -12.01 -14.06 17.68
CA ARG A 120 -12.60 -12.75 17.91
C ARG A 120 -11.55 -11.63 18.02
N TYR A 121 -10.47 -11.78 17.30
CA TYR A 121 -9.38 -10.80 17.23
C TYR A 121 -8.70 -10.86 15.86
N GLY A 122 -8.55 -9.71 15.24
CA GLY A 122 -7.78 -9.55 14.00
C GLY A 122 -7.55 -8.08 13.66
N ARG A 123 -6.40 -7.79 13.06
CA ARG A 123 -6.05 -6.49 12.50
C ARG A 123 -5.55 -6.68 11.07
N VAL A 124 -6.27 -6.12 10.12
CA VAL A 124 -5.86 -6.11 8.71
C VAL A 124 -5.61 -4.68 8.29
N VAL A 125 -4.38 -4.37 7.91
CA VAL A 125 -3.98 -3.07 7.43
C VAL A 125 -3.71 -3.14 5.92
N MET A 126 -4.44 -2.35 5.15
CA MET A 126 -4.18 -2.14 3.73
C MET A 126 -3.31 -0.90 3.55
N VAL A 127 -2.07 -1.06 3.10
CA VAL A 127 -1.19 0.08 2.77
C VAL A 127 -1.63 0.67 1.44
N GLY A 128 -2.47 1.68 1.57
CA GLY A 128 -3.05 2.45 0.48
C GLY A 128 -2.10 3.52 -0.07
N SER A 129 -2.66 4.62 -0.47
CA SER A 129 -1.99 5.87 -0.82
C SER A 129 -3.00 7.00 -0.84
N MET A 130 -2.60 8.22 -0.55
CA MET A 130 -3.45 9.40 -0.71
C MET A 130 -3.97 9.57 -2.15
N ILE A 131 -3.34 8.94 -3.14
CA ILE A 131 -3.83 8.93 -4.52
C ILE A 131 -5.23 8.28 -4.66
N ALA A 132 -5.61 7.40 -3.76
CA ALA A 132 -6.95 6.84 -3.71
C ALA A 132 -8.02 7.91 -3.42
N SER A 133 -7.63 8.96 -2.72
CA SER A 133 -8.48 10.08 -2.33
C SER A 133 -8.26 11.34 -3.18
N PHE A 134 -7.09 11.47 -3.80
CA PHE A 134 -6.62 12.60 -4.62
C PHE A 134 -6.03 12.07 -5.93
N PRO A 135 -6.86 11.69 -6.92
CA PRO A 135 -6.38 11.17 -8.20
C PRO A 135 -5.44 12.15 -8.90
N MET A 136 -4.37 11.63 -9.49
CA MET A 136 -3.38 12.43 -10.20
C MET A 136 -3.32 12.04 -11.68
N PRO A 137 -3.03 12.99 -12.59
CA PRO A 137 -2.77 12.70 -13.99
C PRO A 137 -1.66 11.67 -14.17
N TYR A 138 -1.69 10.91 -15.25
CA TYR A 138 -0.68 9.88 -15.57
C TYR A 138 -0.49 8.77 -14.52
N ARG A 139 -1.42 8.68 -13.56
CA ARG A 139 -1.40 7.69 -12.47
C ARG A 139 -2.71 6.90 -12.37
N SER A 140 -3.46 6.85 -13.48
CA SER A 140 -4.81 6.25 -13.51
C SER A 140 -4.83 4.81 -13.00
N SER A 141 -3.97 3.92 -13.53
CA SER A 141 -3.91 2.51 -13.13
C SER A 141 -3.52 2.34 -11.66
N TYR A 142 -2.46 3.02 -11.21
CA TYR A 142 -2.02 2.95 -9.82
C TYR A 142 -3.07 3.53 -8.86
N GLY A 143 -3.65 4.70 -9.21
CA GLY A 143 -4.71 5.33 -8.42
C GLY A 143 -5.94 4.43 -8.30
N ALA A 144 -6.33 3.79 -9.40
CA ALA A 144 -7.45 2.85 -9.42
C ALA A 144 -7.21 1.63 -8.50
N THR A 145 -5.99 1.04 -8.51
CA THR A 145 -5.69 -0.07 -7.60
C THR A 145 -5.77 0.34 -6.13
N LYS A 146 -5.29 1.53 -5.78
CA LYS A 146 -5.33 2.01 -4.39
C LYS A 146 -6.74 2.41 -3.96
N ALA A 147 -7.56 2.93 -4.87
CA ALA A 147 -8.97 3.20 -4.64
C ALA A 147 -9.78 1.90 -4.46
N ALA A 148 -9.53 0.87 -5.28
CA ALA A 148 -10.14 -0.44 -5.14
C ALA A 148 -9.81 -1.08 -3.79
N LEU A 149 -8.53 -1.10 -3.39
CA LEU A 149 -8.09 -1.64 -2.10
C LEU A 149 -8.77 -0.95 -0.92
N LYS A 150 -8.91 0.38 -0.98
CA LYS A 150 -9.66 1.17 0.00
C LYS A 150 -11.15 0.76 0.05
N GLY A 151 -11.79 0.60 -1.12
CA GLY A 151 -13.19 0.18 -1.21
C GLY A 151 -13.42 -1.16 -0.52
N PHE A 152 -12.59 -2.16 -0.80
CA PHE A 152 -12.65 -3.47 -0.12
C PHE A 152 -12.47 -3.34 1.39
N ALA A 153 -11.48 -2.59 1.85
CA ALA A 153 -11.21 -2.45 3.29
C ALA A 153 -12.38 -1.79 4.03
N VAL A 154 -12.98 -0.74 3.45
CA VAL A 154 -14.10 -0.02 4.07
C VAL A 154 -15.34 -0.89 4.13
N ALA A 155 -15.68 -1.62 3.07
CA ALA A 155 -16.85 -2.50 3.04
C ALA A 155 -16.68 -3.68 4.02
N ALA A 156 -15.59 -4.44 3.88
CA ALA A 156 -15.31 -5.60 4.73
C ALA A 156 -15.17 -5.24 6.22
N ARG A 157 -14.82 -4.00 6.55
CA ARG A 157 -14.80 -3.54 7.94
C ARG A 157 -16.17 -3.63 8.61
N PHE A 158 -17.27 -3.31 7.90
CA PHE A 158 -18.62 -3.45 8.45
C PHE A 158 -18.97 -4.91 8.69
N GLU A 159 -18.51 -5.80 7.84
CA GLU A 159 -18.77 -7.24 7.91
C GLU A 159 -18.01 -7.88 9.08
N GLU A 160 -16.77 -7.48 9.32
CA GLU A 160 -15.83 -8.17 10.22
C GLU A 160 -15.75 -7.55 11.62
N SER A 161 -16.06 -6.26 11.78
CA SER A 161 -15.98 -5.59 13.07
C SER A 161 -16.86 -6.19 14.17
N PRO A 162 -18.05 -6.78 13.90
CA PRO A 162 -18.83 -7.49 14.91
C PRO A 162 -18.11 -8.71 15.52
N PHE A 163 -17.11 -9.24 14.81
CA PHE A 163 -16.29 -10.36 15.26
C PHE A 163 -14.97 -9.93 15.91
N GLY A 164 -14.78 -8.63 16.18
CA GLY A 164 -13.53 -8.10 16.76
C GLY A 164 -12.38 -7.99 15.75
N VAL A 165 -12.66 -8.18 14.45
CA VAL A 165 -11.68 -8.05 13.36
C VAL A 165 -11.82 -6.70 12.69
N TRP A 166 -10.72 -5.94 12.62
CA TRP A 166 -10.75 -4.59 12.10
C TRP A 166 -9.90 -4.47 10.84
N LEU A 167 -10.55 -4.07 9.75
CA LEU A 167 -9.86 -3.68 8.53
C LEU A 167 -9.68 -2.15 8.51
N THR A 168 -8.49 -1.69 8.14
CA THR A 168 -8.17 -0.27 8.05
C THR A 168 -7.24 0.03 6.88
N THR A 169 -7.31 1.24 6.35
CA THR A 169 -6.35 1.71 5.35
C THR A 169 -5.37 2.70 5.99
N VAL A 170 -4.10 2.55 5.66
CA VAL A 170 -3.10 3.59 5.91
C VAL A 170 -2.76 4.21 4.55
N GLU A 171 -3.03 5.50 4.39
CA GLU A 171 -2.82 6.24 3.13
C GLU A 171 -1.64 7.21 3.26
N PRO A 172 -0.43 6.77 2.92
CA PRO A 172 0.72 7.67 2.86
C PRO A 172 0.58 8.68 1.72
N GLY A 173 1.09 9.89 1.95
CA GLY A 173 1.32 10.89 0.91
C GLY A 173 2.63 10.65 0.16
N GLN A 174 3.44 11.70 -0.02
CA GLN A 174 4.77 11.56 -0.60
C GLN A 174 5.72 10.94 0.41
N ILE A 175 6.42 9.89 -0.02
CA ILE A 175 7.33 9.11 0.83
C ILE A 175 8.67 8.99 0.12
N ASN A 176 9.74 9.22 0.86
CA ASN A 176 11.08 8.94 0.39
C ASN A 176 11.43 7.46 0.62
N THR A 177 11.09 6.63 -0.36
CA THR A 177 11.41 5.19 -0.41
C THR A 177 11.85 4.82 -1.82
N GLY A 178 12.48 3.67 -2.00
CA GLY A 178 12.89 3.16 -3.32
C GLY A 178 11.74 2.86 -4.31
N LEU A 179 10.51 3.26 -4.00
CA LEU A 179 9.35 3.09 -4.90
C LEU A 179 9.43 4.01 -6.13
N ARG A 180 10.06 5.18 -5.98
CA ARG A 180 10.29 6.13 -7.07
C ARG A 180 11.15 5.51 -8.17
N GLU A 181 12.24 4.90 -7.80
CA GLU A 181 13.22 4.27 -8.70
C GLU A 181 12.63 3.03 -9.38
N ARG A 182 11.73 2.32 -8.70
CA ARG A 182 11.07 1.10 -9.19
C ARG A 182 9.76 1.35 -9.91
N ARG A 183 9.36 2.62 -10.13
CA ARG A 183 8.16 2.96 -10.87
C ARG A 183 8.34 2.66 -12.34
N THR A 184 7.50 1.76 -12.89
CA THR A 184 7.44 1.54 -14.33
C THR A 184 6.78 2.73 -15.02
N LYS A 185 7.41 3.22 -16.09
CA LYS A 185 6.93 4.34 -16.89
C LYS A 185 6.58 3.85 -18.28
N TYR A 186 5.41 4.19 -18.77
CA TYR A 186 4.94 3.90 -20.13
C TYR A 186 4.74 5.21 -20.84
N LEU A 187 5.39 5.36 -21.99
CA LEU A 187 5.28 6.53 -22.86
C LEU A 187 5.73 6.10 -24.26
N ASP A 188 4.86 6.19 -25.22
CA ASP A 188 5.15 5.82 -26.60
C ASP A 188 6.11 6.83 -27.24
N GLU A 189 6.90 6.36 -28.20
CA GLU A 189 7.75 7.24 -29.01
C GLU A 189 6.85 8.20 -29.81
N GLY A 190 7.16 9.50 -29.72
CA GLY A 190 6.35 10.53 -30.37
C GLY A 190 5.01 10.85 -29.70
N SER A 191 4.78 10.36 -28.48
CA SER A 191 3.56 10.62 -27.72
C SER A 191 3.26 12.12 -27.60
N PRO A 192 2.01 12.57 -27.85
CA PRO A 192 1.60 13.96 -27.62
C PRO A 192 1.67 14.36 -26.13
N HIS A 193 1.83 13.39 -25.23
CA HIS A 193 1.93 13.61 -23.81
C HIS A 193 3.36 13.83 -23.30
N THR A 194 4.39 13.69 -24.15
CA THR A 194 5.80 13.68 -23.77
C THR A 194 6.19 14.87 -22.89
N ALA A 195 5.85 16.08 -23.27
CA ALA A 195 6.24 17.30 -22.53
C ALA A 195 5.57 17.36 -21.15
N ASP A 196 4.26 17.09 -21.08
CA ASP A 196 3.49 17.17 -19.85
C ASP A 196 3.83 16.00 -18.92
N PHE A 197 4.00 14.79 -19.46
CA PHE A 197 4.39 13.60 -18.69
C PHE A 197 5.77 13.79 -18.06
N THR A 198 6.77 14.24 -18.83
CA THR A 198 8.12 14.49 -18.31
C THR A 198 8.11 15.53 -17.19
N ARG A 199 7.38 16.63 -17.37
CA ARG A 199 7.23 17.67 -16.33
C ARG A 199 6.54 17.14 -15.09
N PHE A 200 5.45 16.37 -15.27
CA PHE A 200 4.73 15.73 -14.17
C PHE A 200 5.62 14.79 -13.37
N ILE A 201 6.35 13.88 -14.04
CA ILE A 201 7.23 12.92 -13.39
C ILE A 201 8.35 13.62 -12.63
N ALA A 202 8.98 14.65 -13.20
CA ALA A 202 10.02 15.40 -12.53
C ALA A 202 9.51 16.04 -11.22
N LYS A 203 8.33 16.68 -11.24
CA LYS A 203 7.72 17.26 -10.03
C LYS A 203 7.31 16.19 -9.00
N LEU A 204 6.80 15.06 -9.45
CA LEU A 204 6.44 13.95 -8.58
C LEU A 204 7.68 13.37 -7.89
N ASP A 205 8.78 13.19 -8.63
CA ASP A 205 10.03 12.65 -8.12
C ASP A 205 10.69 13.61 -7.12
N GLU A 206 10.66 14.92 -7.40
CA GLU A 206 11.10 15.95 -6.46
C GLU A 206 10.29 15.92 -5.15
N ALA A 207 8.97 15.88 -5.26
CA ALA A 207 8.09 15.83 -4.10
C ALA A 207 8.30 14.57 -3.26
N GLN A 208 8.52 13.42 -3.90
CA GLN A 208 8.82 12.17 -3.20
C GLN A 208 10.19 12.19 -2.52
N GLY A 209 11.19 12.83 -3.12
CA GLY A 209 12.50 13.01 -2.48
C GLY A 209 12.44 13.81 -1.17
N LYS A 210 11.49 14.75 -1.08
CA LYS A 210 11.20 15.55 0.13
C LYS A 210 10.14 14.92 1.05
N GLY A 211 9.68 13.72 0.71
CA GLY A 211 8.61 13.02 1.43
C GLY A 211 9.03 12.55 2.83
N ILE A 212 8.06 12.05 3.57
CA ILE A 212 8.31 11.45 4.89
C ILE A 212 9.05 10.12 4.75
N THR A 213 9.66 9.67 5.85
CA THR A 213 10.38 8.39 5.89
C THR A 213 9.43 7.20 5.99
N ALA A 214 9.93 6.01 5.66
CA ALA A 214 9.22 4.75 5.84
C ALA A 214 8.85 4.51 7.31
N ASP A 215 9.70 4.93 8.25
CA ASP A 215 9.48 4.76 9.69
C ASP A 215 8.25 5.53 10.18
N LYS A 216 8.03 6.77 9.71
CA LYS A 216 6.82 7.54 10.05
C LYS A 216 5.53 6.87 9.57
N VAL A 217 5.61 6.16 8.44
CA VAL A 217 4.47 5.36 7.96
C VAL A 217 4.30 4.11 8.81
N ALA A 218 5.40 3.42 9.16
CA ALA A 218 5.38 2.27 10.04
C ALA A 218 4.79 2.60 11.41
N ASP A 219 5.16 3.74 12.02
CA ASP A 219 4.57 4.23 13.27
C ASP A 219 3.06 4.44 13.16
N THR A 220 2.60 4.93 12.01
CA THR A 220 1.16 5.09 11.76
C THR A 220 0.46 3.75 11.62
N ILE A 221 1.09 2.76 10.96
CA ILE A 221 0.58 1.38 10.85
C ILE A 221 0.49 0.75 12.25
N VAL A 222 1.54 0.86 13.04
CA VAL A 222 1.56 0.33 14.42
C VAL A 222 0.49 0.98 15.27
N ARG A 223 0.34 2.30 15.25
CA ARG A 223 -0.75 3.00 15.96
C ARG A 223 -2.13 2.50 15.54
N ALA A 224 -2.33 2.19 14.25
CA ALA A 224 -3.58 1.62 13.77
C ALA A 224 -3.81 0.19 14.30
N ILE A 225 -2.74 -0.61 14.40
CA ILE A 225 -2.78 -1.99 14.91
C ILE A 225 -3.09 -2.01 16.42
N GLU A 226 -2.46 -1.14 17.18
CA GLU A 226 -2.54 -1.09 18.65
C GLU A 226 -3.83 -0.42 19.17
N ALA A 227 -4.57 0.27 18.31
CA ALA A 227 -5.84 0.88 18.69
C ALA A 227 -6.91 -0.18 19.01
N ASP A 228 -7.63 -0.03 20.12
CA ASP A 228 -8.75 -0.91 20.48
C ASP A 228 -9.81 -0.92 19.39
N ARG A 229 -10.16 0.24 18.86
CA ARG A 229 -11.06 0.45 17.73
C ARG A 229 -10.36 1.30 16.66
N PRO A 230 -9.59 0.69 15.75
CA PRO A 230 -8.88 1.43 14.71
C PRO A 230 -9.83 2.30 13.88
N GLN A 231 -9.36 3.46 13.45
CA GLN A 231 -10.10 4.27 12.47
C GLN A 231 -10.16 3.55 11.11
N PRO A 232 -11.18 3.81 10.28
CA PRO A 232 -11.23 3.25 8.92
C PRO A 232 -10.06 3.68 8.04
N LEU A 233 -9.52 4.87 8.32
CA LEU A 233 -8.46 5.50 7.55
C LEU A 233 -7.48 6.26 8.44
N TYR A 234 -6.20 6.04 8.21
CA TYR A 234 -5.10 6.85 8.73
C TYR A 234 -4.32 7.43 7.55
N ALA A 235 -4.28 8.75 7.43
CA ALA A 235 -3.47 9.42 6.42
C ALA A 235 -2.22 10.03 7.07
N VAL A 236 -1.07 9.95 6.38
CA VAL A 236 0.21 10.42 6.90
C VAL A 236 1.08 11.05 5.82
N GLY A 237 1.73 12.15 6.13
CA GLY A 237 2.54 12.94 5.18
C GLY A 237 1.71 13.86 4.28
N SER A 238 2.36 14.63 3.42
CA SER A 238 1.76 15.57 2.45
C SER A 238 0.69 16.47 3.06
N ASN A 239 0.87 16.92 4.32
CA ASN A 239 -0.13 17.71 5.06
C ASN A 239 -1.53 17.04 5.06
N ALA A 240 -1.57 15.73 5.19
CA ALA A 240 -2.79 14.93 5.09
C ALA A 240 -4.01 15.49 5.85
N PRO A 241 -3.92 15.93 7.12
CA PRO A 241 -5.07 16.47 7.83
C PRO A 241 -5.69 17.67 7.13
N ILE A 242 -4.86 18.59 6.62
CA ILE A 242 -5.29 19.77 5.88
C ILE A 242 -5.91 19.37 4.54
N MET A 243 -5.25 18.50 3.80
CA MET A 243 -5.71 18.06 2.48
C MET A 243 -7.08 17.35 2.55
N PHE A 244 -7.29 16.48 3.53
CA PHE A 244 -8.59 15.83 3.72
C PHE A 244 -9.67 16.81 4.20
N GLY A 245 -9.31 17.82 5.00
CA GLY A 245 -10.21 18.93 5.36
C GLY A 245 -10.63 19.74 4.14
N VAL A 246 -9.66 20.18 3.33
CA VAL A 246 -9.89 20.92 2.08
C VAL A 246 -10.77 20.14 1.10
N ARG A 247 -10.54 18.83 0.95
CA ARG A 247 -11.37 17.97 0.10
C ARG A 247 -12.85 17.95 0.49
N ARG A 248 -13.17 18.13 1.79
CA ARG A 248 -14.57 18.17 2.25
C ARG A 248 -15.26 19.52 1.93
N LEU A 249 -14.49 20.57 1.79
CA LEU A 249 -15.00 21.93 1.62
C LEU A 249 -15.02 22.41 0.16
N LEU A 250 -14.09 21.91 -0.67
CA LEU A 250 -13.97 22.35 -2.06
C LEU A 250 -14.79 21.49 -3.02
N PRO A 251 -15.45 22.11 -4.01
CA PRO A 251 -16.04 21.39 -5.15
C PRO A 251 -14.97 20.55 -5.86
N ARG A 252 -15.37 19.38 -6.34
CA ARG A 252 -14.46 18.42 -6.99
C ARG A 252 -13.66 19.04 -8.13
N THR A 253 -14.32 19.85 -8.97
CA THR A 253 -13.68 20.55 -10.11
C THR A 253 -12.57 21.51 -9.69
N VAL A 254 -12.72 22.17 -8.54
CA VAL A 254 -11.71 23.09 -7.99
C VAL A 254 -10.51 22.28 -7.50
N LEU A 255 -10.77 21.17 -6.80
CA LEU A 255 -9.72 20.27 -6.32
C LEU A 255 -8.92 19.67 -7.47
N GLU A 256 -9.58 19.22 -8.54
CA GLU A 256 -8.93 18.66 -9.73
C GLU A 256 -8.01 19.69 -10.42
N ARG A 257 -8.47 20.94 -10.56
CA ARG A 257 -7.64 22.04 -11.10
C ARG A 257 -6.43 22.35 -10.21
N LEU A 258 -6.62 22.33 -8.90
CA LEU A 258 -5.52 22.55 -7.96
C LEU A 258 -4.47 21.43 -8.07
N ILE A 259 -4.89 20.18 -8.12
CA ILE A 259 -3.99 19.02 -8.32
C ILE A 259 -3.23 19.16 -9.64
N ALA A 260 -3.90 19.49 -10.74
CA ALA A 260 -3.24 19.68 -12.03
C ALA A 260 -2.17 20.78 -11.97
N ARG A 261 -2.48 21.95 -11.39
CA ARG A 261 -1.52 23.06 -11.24
C ARG A 261 -0.31 22.71 -10.38
N VAL A 262 -0.52 22.07 -9.23
CA VAL A 262 0.58 21.63 -8.35
C VAL A 262 1.55 20.71 -9.11
N HIS A 263 1.04 19.89 -10.01
CA HIS A 263 1.84 18.99 -10.84
C HIS A 263 2.30 19.59 -12.19
N GLY A 264 2.10 20.90 -12.38
CA GLY A 264 2.64 21.64 -13.53
C GLY A 264 1.86 21.50 -14.83
N LEU A 265 0.61 21.06 -14.73
CA LEU A 265 -0.30 21.00 -15.87
C LEU A 265 -1.16 22.26 -15.90
N SER A 266 -1.07 22.98 -17.02
CA SER A 266 -1.91 24.16 -17.29
C SER A 266 -3.25 23.69 -17.89
N ARG A 267 -4.25 23.46 -17.06
CA ARG A 267 -5.63 23.20 -17.51
C ARG A 267 -6.61 23.87 -16.56
#